data_ecfc76382704b2a061319fd4c536501c
#
_entry.id   ecfc76382704b2a061319fd4c536501c
#
_cell.length_a   1.000
_cell.length_b   1.000
_cell.length_c   1.000
_cell.angle_alpha   90.00
_cell.angle_beta   90.00
_cell.angle_gamma   90.00
#
_symmetry.space_group_name_H-M   'P 1'
#
loop_
_entity.id
_entity.type
_entity.pdbx_description
1 polymer ?
#
loop_
_entity_poly.entity_id
_entity_poly.type
_entity_poly.pdbx_seq_one_letter_code
_entity_poly.pdbx_strand_id
1 'polypeptide(L)' 'MIKIYTDGSCIENPGRGGWAAIILDDGKKIEIKGNKKDTTNNQMELLAPIQALKKIPKGSKVQIFTDS' A
#
# COMPACT_ATOMS: atom_id res chain seq x y z
N MET A 1 -3.83 -1.35 17.84
CA MET A 1 -4.35 -1.12 16.48
C MET A 1 -3.19 -1.02 15.49
N ILE A 2 -3.31 -1.73 14.39
CA ILE A 2 -2.30 -1.69 13.34
C ILE A 2 -2.54 -0.47 12.47
N LYS A 3 -1.51 0.30 12.19
CA LYS A 3 -1.59 1.47 11.31
C LYS A 3 -0.86 1.17 10.00
N ILE A 4 -1.50 1.50 8.89
CA ILE A 4 -0.94 1.27 7.56
C ILE A 4 -0.92 2.59 6.80
N TYR A 5 0.25 2.97 6.31
CA TYR A 5 0.43 4.15 5.47
C TYR A 5 0.73 3.67 4.06
N THR A 6 -0.03 4.17 3.10
CA THR A 6 0.09 3.72 1.71
C THR A 6 0.32 4.88 0.76
N ASP A 7 1.03 4.59 -0.33
CA ASP A 7 1.24 5.53 -1.43
C ASP A 7 1.34 4.73 -2.73
N GLY A 8 0.80 5.31 -3.79
CA GLY A 8 0.86 4.68 -5.11
C GLY A 8 0.78 5.74 -6.19
N SER A 9 1.54 5.56 -7.25
CA SER A 9 1.56 6.52 -8.35
C SER A 9 1.98 5.86 -9.66
N CYS A 10 1.68 6.54 -10.76
CA CYS A 10 2.18 6.20 -12.10
C CYS A 10 3.05 7.33 -12.62
N ILE A 11 4.15 6.95 -13.27
CA ILE A 11 4.98 7.93 -14.00
C ILE A 11 4.22 8.44 -15.21
N GLU A 12 3.57 7.54 -15.92
CA GLU A 12 2.67 7.84 -17.04
C GLU A 12 1.33 7.17 -16.73
N ASN A 13 0.23 7.83 -16.98
CA ASN A 13 -1.10 7.32 -16.62
C ASN A 13 -1.96 7.15 -17.88
N PRO A 14 -2.05 5.92 -18.48
CA PRO A 14 -1.48 4.67 -18.01
C PRO A 14 0.00 4.52 -18.35
N GLY A 15 0.70 3.66 -17.60
CA GLY A 15 2.10 3.39 -17.82
C GLY A 15 2.74 2.72 -16.62
N ARG A 16 4.03 2.96 -16.42
CA ARG A 16 4.74 2.36 -15.30
C ARG A 16 4.37 3.02 -13.99
N GLY A 17 4.10 2.21 -12.99
CA GLY A 17 3.74 2.69 -11.68
C GLY A 17 4.37 1.90 -10.55
N GLY A 18 4.26 2.45 -9.36
CA GLY A 18 4.74 1.82 -8.14
C GLY A 18 3.83 2.09 -6.98
N TRP A 19 3.94 1.26 -5.97
CA TRP A 19 3.20 1.41 -4.73
C TRP A 19 4.10 1.07 -3.55
N ALA A 20 3.76 1.61 -2.40
CA ALA A 20 4.47 1.33 -1.17
C ALA A 20 3.50 1.33 0.00
N ALA A 21 3.80 0.55 1.02
CA ALA A 21 3.04 0.56 2.25
C ALA A 21 3.98 0.39 3.44
N ILE A 22 3.65 1.08 4.53
CA ILE A 22 4.35 0.95 5.80
C ILE A 22 3.34 0.46 6.82
N ILE A 23 3.63 -0.65 7.46
CA ILE A 23 2.78 -1.26 8.47
C ILE A 23 3.44 -1.06 9.83
N LEU A 24 2.74 -0.39 10.73
CA LEU A 24 3.19 -0.19 12.11
C LEU A 24 2.33 -1.06 13.03
N ASP A 25 2.96 -2.01 13.70
CA ASP A 25 2.29 -2.96 14.57
C ASP A 25 3.10 -3.10 15.86
N ASP A 26 2.61 -2.46 16.93
CA ASP A 26 3.16 -2.58 18.29
C ASP A 26 4.68 -2.42 18.34
N GLY A 27 5.17 -1.33 17.78
CA GLY A 27 6.60 -1.03 17.74
C GLY A 27 7.36 -1.68 16.60
N LYS A 28 6.72 -2.53 15.83
CA LYS A 28 7.31 -3.13 14.64
C LYS A 28 6.96 -2.32 13.40
N LYS A 29 7.93 -2.15 12.52
CA LYS A 29 7.74 -1.45 11.25
C LYS A 29 8.06 -2.40 10.10
N ILE A 30 7.08 -2.60 9.22
CA ILE A 30 7.25 -3.43 8.03
C ILE A 30 7.03 -2.53 6.83
N GLU A 31 8.01 -2.51 5.92
CA GLU A 31 7.90 -1.79 4.66
C GLU A 31 7.74 -2.79 3.52
N ILE A 32 6.74 -2.58 2.67
CA ILE A 32 6.54 -3.36 1.46
C ILE A 32 6.38 -2.41 0.30
N LYS A 33 6.82 -2.84 -0.88
CA LYS A 33 6.71 -2.04 -2.09
C LYS A 33 6.69 -2.95 -3.30
N GLY A 34 6.20 -2.42 -4.40
CA GLY A 34 6.18 -3.13 -5.66
C GLY A 34 6.01 -2.17 -6.81
N ASN A 35 6.11 -2.71 -8.02
CA ASN A 35 5.90 -1.91 -9.23
C ASN A 35 5.18 -2.74 -10.27
N LYS A 36 4.68 -2.06 -11.29
CA LYS A 36 3.97 -2.68 -12.39
C LYS A 36 4.25 -1.89 -13.66
N LYS A 37 4.46 -2.60 -14.76
CA LYS A 37 4.85 -1.97 -16.03
C LYS A 37 3.72 -1.26 -16.73
N ASP A 38 2.48 -1.73 -16.55
CA ASP A 38 1.32 -1.20 -17.23
C ASP A 38 0.17 -1.07 -16.24
N THR A 39 -0.03 0.13 -15.74
CA THR A 39 -0.99 0.38 -14.68
C THR A 39 -1.47 1.82 -14.70
N THR A 40 -2.33 2.17 -13.75
CA THR A 40 -2.83 3.52 -13.54
C THR A 40 -2.59 3.96 -12.11
N ASN A 41 -2.67 5.26 -11.85
CA ASN A 41 -2.59 5.80 -10.49
C ASN A 41 -3.61 5.12 -9.57
N ASN A 42 -4.86 5.00 -10.02
CA ASN A 42 -5.92 4.39 -9.22
C ASN A 42 -5.61 2.94 -8.86
N GLN A 43 -5.08 2.17 -9.81
CA GLN A 43 -4.68 0.80 -9.54
C GLN A 43 -3.56 0.73 -8.49
N MET A 44 -2.59 1.62 -8.58
CA MET A 44 -1.48 1.65 -7.61
C MET A 44 -1.96 2.08 -6.22
N GLU A 45 -2.85 3.06 -6.14
CA GLU A 45 -3.43 3.49 -4.86
C GLU A 45 -4.24 2.39 -4.19
N LEU A 46 -4.94 1.55 -4.98
CA LEU A 46 -5.71 0.44 -4.44
C LEU A 46 -4.81 -0.76 -4.10
N LEU A 47 -3.78 -1.01 -4.88
CA LEU A 47 -2.92 -2.15 -4.68
C LEU A 47 -2.12 -2.08 -3.38
N ALA A 48 -1.66 -0.90 -3.01
CA ALA A 48 -0.87 -0.72 -1.79
C ALA A 48 -1.61 -1.19 -0.53
N PRO A 49 -2.85 -0.73 -0.26
CA PRO A 49 -3.57 -1.22 0.92
C PRO A 49 -3.94 -2.71 0.83
N ILE A 50 -4.25 -3.21 -0.37
CA ILE A 50 -4.56 -4.62 -0.55
C ILE A 50 -3.36 -5.49 -0.17
N GLN A 51 -2.18 -5.15 -0.65
CA GLN A 51 -0.98 -5.90 -0.34
C GLN A 51 -0.60 -5.80 1.14
N ALA A 52 -0.81 -4.64 1.75
CA ALA A 52 -0.56 -4.46 3.17
C ALA A 52 -1.49 -5.34 4.01
N LEU A 53 -2.78 -5.38 3.66
CA LEU A 53 -3.76 -6.18 4.39
C LEU A 53 -3.45 -7.68 4.32
N LYS A 54 -2.80 -8.14 3.26
CA LYS A 54 -2.38 -9.53 3.14
C LYS A 54 -1.24 -9.91 4.09
N LYS A 55 -0.54 -8.93 4.64
CA LYS A 55 0.61 -9.16 5.53
C LYS A 55 0.24 -9.19 7.01
N ILE A 56 -1.01 -8.89 7.35
CA ILE A 56 -1.43 -8.83 8.75
C ILE A 56 -2.41 -9.98 9.07
N PRO A 57 -2.53 -10.36 10.35
CA PRO A 57 -3.45 -11.42 10.74
C PRO A 57 -4.91 -11.05 10.47
N LYS A 58 -5.71 -12.04 10.12
CA LYS A 58 -7.15 -11.85 9.94
C LYS A 58 -7.79 -11.40 11.26
N GLY A 59 -8.77 -10.50 11.14
CA GLY A 59 -9.48 -9.99 12.30
C GLY A 59 -8.77 -8.85 13.02
N SER A 60 -7.62 -8.43 12.54
CA SER A 60 -6.90 -7.30 13.15
C SER A 60 -7.67 -6.00 12.97
N LYS A 61 -7.63 -5.15 13.99
CA LYS A 61 -8.12 -3.79 13.86
C LYS A 61 -7.06 -2.95 13.15
N VAL A 62 -7.46 -2.30 12.07
CA VAL A 62 -6.54 -1.61 11.18
C VAL A 62 -7.03 -0.21 10.89
N GLN A 63 -6.11 0.74 10.87
CA GLN A 63 -6.36 2.10 10.42
C GLN A 63 -5.45 2.37 9.22
N ILE A 64 -6.04 2.74 8.09
CA ILE A 64 -5.30 2.96 6.84
C ILE A 64 -5.27 4.44 6.52
N PHE A 65 -4.08 4.96 6.28
CA PHE A 65 -3.85 6.35 5.88
C PHE A 65 -3.34 6.36 4.45
N THR A 66 -4.05 7.05 3.57
CA THR A 66 -3.66 7.19 2.17
C THR A 66 -3.45 8.66 1.86
N ASP A 67 -2.66 8.91 0.81
CA ASP A 67 -2.28 10.26 0.40
C ASP A 67 -3.21 10.84 -0.69
N SER A 68 -4.25 10.13 -1.02
CA SER A 68 -5.19 10.54 -2.08
C SER A 68 -6.35 11.34 -1.57
#